data_44e921db4a9f176f7d3dbd0eb6d78552
#
_entry.id   44e921db4a9f176f7d3dbd0eb6d78552
#
_cell.length_a   1.000
_cell.length_b   1.000
_cell.length_c   1.000
_cell.angle_alpha   90.00
_cell.angle_beta   90.00
_cell.angle_gamma   90.00
#
_symmetry.space_group_name_H-M   'P 1'
#
loop_
_entity.id
_entity.type
_entity.pdbx_description
1 polymer ?
#
loop_
_entity_poly.entity_id
_entity_poly.type
_entity_poly.pdbx_seq_one_letter_code
_entity_poly.pdbx_strand_id
1 'polypeptide(L)'
;MKAYNIGDCIRQLREEQNVNQEDLCRGLCSKSTLSRIERGCHVPSMGTVALLLQRLGVNEDSLSFLLGTAEMEISNLHKEIEALNAQRKYDEALQKIGKMEQLTDPKDRVMQQFLLRSKALAGHLQDGQRVAYDNLAKREMLLQAIELTHPSFSLDNIGRCLLGIDEIKTINQIAITYSDAGDRRYAIHIYRQLFEYPRSRFYNTEAEVSVLTMLAYNYSRLLGQERRYEECLEYAQMGYEVCIKYNKARMLGGLLINMACALHELGQDEESIVKVKDSYHAYRLMQRFPEAENVKKYAKETFGLELVD
;
A
#
# COMPACT_ATOMS: atom_id res chain seq x y z
N MET A 1 11.76 -35.49 -14.01
CA MET A 1 11.64 -34.05 -13.62
C MET A 1 11.28 -34.02 -12.13
N LYS A 2 12.09 -33.39 -11.27
CA LYS A 2 11.70 -33.14 -9.89
C LYS A 2 10.56 -32.09 -9.97
N ALA A 3 9.37 -32.46 -9.49
CA ALA A 3 8.30 -31.49 -9.30
C ALA A 3 8.82 -30.48 -8.25
N TYR A 4 8.99 -29.22 -8.65
CA TYR A 4 9.33 -28.17 -7.72
C TYR A 4 8.16 -28.00 -6.75
N ASN A 5 8.41 -28.24 -5.47
CA ASN A 5 7.42 -28.04 -4.43
C ASN A 5 7.57 -26.60 -3.90
N ILE A 6 6.48 -25.85 -3.85
CA ILE A 6 6.47 -24.47 -3.32
C ILE A 6 7.05 -24.41 -1.89
N GLY A 7 6.87 -25.47 -1.09
CA GLY A 7 7.44 -25.57 0.25
C GLY A 7 8.97 -25.60 0.24
N ASP A 8 9.59 -26.30 -0.70
CA ASP A 8 11.06 -26.31 -0.86
C ASP A 8 11.58 -24.91 -1.22
N CYS A 9 10.85 -24.18 -2.08
CA CYS A 9 11.20 -22.81 -2.46
C CYS A 9 11.13 -21.87 -1.24
N ILE A 10 10.03 -21.94 -0.47
CA ILE A 10 9.86 -21.13 0.76
C ILE A 10 11.00 -21.41 1.75
N ARG A 11 11.35 -22.70 1.95
CA ARG A 11 12.44 -23.08 2.84
C ARG A 11 13.79 -22.52 2.37
N GLN A 12 14.12 -22.69 1.10
CA GLN A 12 15.39 -22.20 0.53
C GLN A 12 15.52 -20.68 0.69
N LEU A 13 14.50 -19.92 0.29
CA LEU A 13 14.48 -18.46 0.43
C LEU A 13 14.63 -18.01 1.88
N ARG A 14 13.93 -18.68 2.81
CA ARG A 14 14.02 -18.39 4.24
C ARG A 14 15.45 -18.62 4.77
N GLU A 15 16.06 -19.72 4.40
CA GLU A 15 17.42 -20.07 4.83
C GLU A 15 18.46 -19.11 4.25
N GLU A 16 18.35 -18.75 2.97
CA GLU A 16 19.22 -17.77 2.31
C GLU A 16 19.16 -16.39 2.99
N GLN A 17 17.99 -16.01 3.52
CA GLN A 17 17.80 -14.74 4.21
C GLN A 17 18.03 -14.82 5.74
N ASN A 18 18.44 -15.98 6.26
CA ASN A 18 18.61 -16.23 7.69
C ASN A 18 17.36 -15.92 8.53
N VAL A 19 16.15 -16.09 7.96
CA VAL A 19 14.89 -15.93 8.66
C VAL A 19 14.53 -17.25 9.35
N ASN A 20 14.22 -17.23 10.66
CA ASN A 20 13.76 -18.42 11.35
C ASN A 20 12.28 -18.72 11.05
N GLN A 21 11.87 -19.99 11.24
CA GLN A 21 10.49 -20.43 10.95
C GLN A 21 9.44 -19.70 11.80
N GLU A 22 9.78 -19.35 13.03
CA GLU A 22 8.86 -18.71 13.97
C GLU A 22 8.52 -17.28 13.52
N ASP A 23 9.50 -16.50 13.09
CA ASP A 23 9.29 -15.15 12.58
C ASP A 23 8.53 -15.18 11.25
N LEU A 24 8.87 -16.11 10.35
CA LEU A 24 8.18 -16.21 9.06
C LEU A 24 6.70 -16.59 9.22
N CYS A 25 6.37 -17.56 10.09
CA CYS A 25 5.00 -18.04 10.26
C CYS A 25 4.16 -17.23 11.26
N ARG A 26 4.74 -16.26 11.93
CA ARG A 26 4.07 -15.47 12.99
C ARG A 26 2.71 -14.93 12.51
N GLY A 27 1.66 -15.26 13.25
CA GLY A 27 0.29 -14.84 12.94
C GLY A 27 -0.40 -15.62 11.80
N LEU A 28 0.34 -16.37 10.98
CA LEU A 28 -0.22 -17.11 9.84
C LEU A 28 -0.55 -18.56 10.20
N CYS A 29 0.44 -19.26 10.78
CA CYS A 29 0.29 -20.66 11.15
C CYS A 29 1.25 -21.02 12.28
N SER A 30 1.16 -22.25 12.81
CA SER A 30 2.15 -22.75 13.76
C SER A 30 3.48 -23.07 13.09
N LYS A 31 4.58 -23.03 13.84
CA LYS A 31 5.90 -23.49 13.40
C LYS A 31 5.85 -24.91 12.83
N SER A 32 5.08 -25.81 13.47
CA SER A 32 4.89 -27.18 12.98
C SER A 32 4.15 -27.22 11.63
N THR A 33 3.19 -26.34 11.42
CA THR A 33 2.48 -26.22 10.13
C THR A 33 3.43 -25.72 9.05
N LEU A 34 4.23 -24.65 9.31
CA LEU A 34 5.22 -24.18 8.35
C LEU A 34 6.24 -25.26 8.00
N SER A 35 6.74 -26.00 9.00
CA SER A 35 7.65 -27.12 8.76
C SER A 35 7.03 -28.21 7.86
N ARG A 36 5.71 -28.46 7.97
CA ARG A 36 4.99 -29.40 7.08
C ARG A 36 4.82 -28.83 5.68
N ILE A 37 4.58 -27.52 5.55
CA ILE A 37 4.54 -26.82 4.25
C ILE A 37 5.90 -26.94 3.56
N GLU A 38 6.98 -26.60 4.26
CA GLU A 38 8.36 -26.66 3.74
C GLU A 38 8.77 -28.06 3.29
N ARG A 39 8.18 -29.12 3.88
CA ARG A 39 8.40 -30.51 3.49
C ARG A 39 7.41 -31.05 2.44
N GLY A 40 6.47 -30.22 1.98
CA GLY A 40 5.44 -30.64 1.04
C GLY A 40 4.37 -31.57 1.65
N CYS A 41 4.30 -31.67 2.97
CA CYS A 41 3.32 -32.51 3.69
C CYS A 41 2.01 -31.77 4.02
N HIS A 42 1.88 -30.50 3.65
CA HIS A 42 0.69 -29.69 3.85
C HIS A 42 0.61 -28.66 2.72
N VAL A 43 -0.58 -28.51 2.14
CA VAL A 43 -0.88 -27.49 1.12
C VAL A 43 -1.55 -26.31 1.82
N PRO A 44 -0.89 -25.15 1.93
CA PRO A 44 -1.50 -23.95 2.50
C PRO A 44 -2.49 -23.30 1.52
N SER A 45 -3.34 -22.38 2.02
CA SER A 45 -4.12 -21.52 1.15
C SER A 45 -3.19 -20.62 0.31
N MET A 46 -3.66 -20.18 -0.87
CA MET A 46 -2.87 -19.28 -1.72
C MET A 46 -2.57 -17.95 -1.04
N GLY A 47 -3.50 -17.42 -0.23
CA GLY A 47 -3.24 -16.22 0.58
C GLY A 47 -2.08 -16.42 1.55
N THR A 48 -2.00 -17.59 2.21
CA THR A 48 -0.87 -17.93 3.09
C THR A 48 0.43 -18.06 2.30
N VAL A 49 0.43 -18.71 1.14
CA VAL A 49 1.62 -18.81 0.26
C VAL A 49 2.09 -17.43 -0.16
N ALA A 50 1.17 -16.60 -0.66
CA ALA A 50 1.45 -15.25 -1.10
C ALA A 50 2.12 -14.42 0.00
N LEU A 51 1.55 -14.41 1.21
CA LEU A 51 2.12 -13.64 2.31
C LEU A 51 3.46 -14.19 2.82
N LEU A 52 3.65 -15.52 2.85
CA LEU A 52 4.96 -16.11 3.18
C LEU A 52 6.04 -15.67 2.19
N LEU A 53 5.73 -15.65 0.89
CA LEU A 53 6.66 -15.20 -0.15
C LEU A 53 6.91 -13.69 -0.08
N GLN A 54 5.87 -12.87 0.13
CA GLN A 54 6.02 -11.42 0.32
C GLN A 54 6.92 -11.11 1.53
N ARG A 55 6.77 -11.81 2.65
CA ARG A 55 7.66 -11.69 3.82
C ARG A 55 9.12 -12.04 3.52
N LEU A 56 9.33 -12.87 2.50
CA LEU A 56 10.65 -13.22 1.97
C LEU A 56 11.08 -12.33 0.80
N GLY A 57 10.30 -11.27 0.45
CA GLY A 57 10.63 -10.33 -0.62
C GLY A 57 10.53 -10.94 -2.02
N VAL A 58 9.63 -11.91 -2.22
CA VAL A 58 9.41 -12.57 -3.51
C VAL A 58 8.04 -12.24 -4.08
N ASN A 59 7.99 -11.97 -5.39
CA ASN A 59 6.75 -11.67 -6.07
C ASN A 59 5.86 -12.91 -6.23
N GLU A 60 4.61 -12.78 -5.83
CA GLU A 60 3.58 -13.81 -5.98
C GLU A 60 3.02 -13.93 -7.41
N ASP A 61 3.18 -12.90 -8.26
CA ASP A 61 2.68 -12.92 -9.64
C ASP A 61 3.18 -14.13 -10.44
N SER A 62 4.36 -14.64 -10.06
CA SER A 62 4.96 -15.85 -10.63
C SER A 62 4.19 -17.14 -10.32
N LEU A 63 3.23 -17.09 -9.37
CA LEU A 63 2.44 -18.25 -8.96
C LEU A 63 1.09 -18.36 -9.65
N SER A 64 0.72 -17.37 -10.46
CA SER A 64 -0.60 -17.31 -11.12
C SER A 64 -0.91 -18.54 -11.98
N PHE A 65 0.11 -19.22 -12.51
CA PHE A 65 -0.04 -20.46 -13.28
C PHE A 65 -0.37 -21.71 -12.44
N LEU A 66 -0.28 -21.62 -11.10
CA LEU A 66 -0.62 -22.71 -10.18
C LEU A 66 -2.06 -22.62 -9.67
N LEU A 67 -2.80 -21.56 -10.03
CA LEU A 67 -4.14 -21.30 -9.53
C LEU A 67 -5.19 -22.20 -10.21
N GLY A 68 -6.07 -22.78 -9.42
CA GLY A 68 -7.33 -23.34 -9.89
C GLY A 68 -8.34 -22.23 -10.28
N THR A 69 -9.46 -22.62 -10.90
CA THR A 69 -10.48 -21.64 -11.38
C THR A 69 -11.06 -20.78 -10.27
N ALA A 70 -11.34 -21.35 -9.10
CA ALA A 70 -11.86 -20.62 -7.94
C ALA A 70 -10.82 -19.63 -7.36
N GLU A 71 -9.56 -20.03 -7.31
CA GLU A 71 -8.45 -19.19 -6.83
C GLU A 71 -8.15 -18.05 -7.81
N MET A 72 -8.29 -18.30 -9.12
CA MET A 72 -8.20 -17.24 -10.13
C MET A 72 -9.33 -16.20 -9.96
N GLU A 73 -10.55 -16.64 -9.66
CA GLU A 73 -11.67 -15.72 -9.41
C GLU A 73 -11.40 -14.84 -8.18
N ILE A 74 -10.94 -15.41 -7.08
CA ILE A 74 -10.54 -14.67 -5.86
C ILE A 74 -9.42 -13.67 -6.18
N SER A 75 -8.38 -14.10 -6.91
CA SER A 75 -7.26 -13.22 -7.32
C SER A 75 -7.73 -12.05 -8.19
N ASN A 76 -8.65 -12.30 -9.14
CA ASN A 76 -9.21 -11.24 -9.97
C ASN A 76 -10.06 -10.26 -9.14
N LEU A 77 -10.93 -10.77 -8.24
CA LEU A 77 -11.70 -9.93 -7.34
C LEU A 77 -10.81 -9.07 -6.45
N HIS A 78 -9.71 -9.62 -5.94
CA HIS A 78 -8.72 -8.87 -5.14
C HIS A 78 -8.19 -7.65 -5.93
N LYS A 79 -7.72 -7.87 -7.17
CA LYS A 79 -7.22 -6.80 -8.06
C LYS A 79 -8.30 -5.76 -8.40
N GLU A 80 -9.52 -6.22 -8.69
CA GLU A 80 -10.65 -5.34 -8.98
C GLU A 80 -11.03 -4.47 -7.78
N ILE A 81 -11.13 -5.05 -6.58
CA ILE A 81 -11.44 -4.32 -5.34
C ILE A 81 -10.36 -3.26 -5.05
N GLU A 82 -9.09 -3.60 -5.19
CA GLU A 82 -8.00 -2.65 -5.02
C GLU A 82 -8.09 -1.47 -6.02
N ALA A 83 -8.34 -1.78 -7.29
CA ALA A 83 -8.49 -0.77 -8.33
C ALA A 83 -9.69 0.16 -8.07
N LEU A 84 -10.84 -0.40 -7.69
CA LEU A 84 -12.06 0.34 -7.37
C LEU A 84 -11.88 1.24 -6.15
N ASN A 85 -11.31 0.73 -5.06
CA ASN A 85 -10.98 1.51 -3.86
C ASN A 85 -10.01 2.67 -4.20
N ALA A 86 -9.03 2.41 -5.04
CA ALA A 86 -8.07 3.40 -5.48
C ALA A 86 -8.68 4.49 -6.39
N GLN A 87 -9.72 4.15 -7.14
CA GLN A 87 -10.51 5.08 -7.96
C GLN A 87 -11.65 5.74 -7.19
N ARG A 88 -11.84 5.41 -5.90
CA ARG A 88 -12.95 5.86 -5.05
C ARG A 88 -14.33 5.44 -5.55
N LYS A 89 -14.40 4.36 -6.34
CA LYS A 89 -15.64 3.73 -6.79
C LYS A 89 -16.15 2.75 -5.74
N TYR A 90 -16.52 3.30 -4.59
CA TYR A 90 -16.76 2.50 -3.38
C TYR A 90 -18.02 1.62 -3.45
N ASP A 91 -19.06 2.05 -4.17
CA ASP A 91 -20.28 1.23 -4.33
C ASP A 91 -19.99 -0.04 -5.13
N GLU A 92 -19.24 0.08 -6.23
CA GLU A 92 -18.78 -1.06 -7.01
C GLU A 92 -17.83 -1.95 -6.18
N ALA A 93 -16.95 -1.33 -5.38
CA ALA A 93 -16.04 -2.06 -4.50
C ALA A 93 -16.81 -2.90 -3.47
N LEU A 94 -17.87 -2.36 -2.84
CA LEU A 94 -18.70 -3.09 -1.87
C LEU A 94 -19.38 -4.30 -2.49
N GLN A 95 -19.86 -4.20 -3.72
CA GLN A 95 -20.45 -5.36 -4.43
C GLN A 95 -19.42 -6.47 -4.65
N LYS A 96 -18.19 -6.10 -5.07
CA LYS A 96 -17.11 -7.07 -5.26
C LYS A 96 -16.61 -7.68 -3.95
N ILE A 97 -16.53 -6.87 -2.88
CA ILE A 97 -16.21 -7.34 -1.52
C ILE A 97 -17.22 -8.39 -1.08
N GLY A 98 -18.54 -8.12 -1.21
CA GLY A 98 -19.58 -9.08 -0.85
C GLY A 98 -19.50 -10.40 -1.64
N LYS A 99 -19.15 -10.33 -2.93
CA LYS A 99 -18.89 -11.54 -3.73
C LYS A 99 -17.67 -12.31 -3.24
N MET A 100 -16.58 -11.62 -2.94
CA MET A 100 -15.34 -12.25 -2.46
C MET A 100 -15.54 -12.91 -1.08
N GLU A 101 -16.34 -12.33 -0.20
CA GLU A 101 -16.69 -12.92 1.10
C GLU A 101 -17.40 -14.28 0.99
N GLN A 102 -18.24 -14.44 -0.03
CA GLN A 102 -18.93 -15.73 -0.26
C GLN A 102 -18.01 -16.84 -0.79
N LEU A 103 -16.88 -16.45 -1.40
CA LEU A 103 -15.92 -17.37 -2.01
C LEU A 103 -14.74 -17.71 -1.09
N THR A 104 -14.52 -16.91 -0.04
CA THR A 104 -13.35 -17.07 0.85
C THR A 104 -13.70 -17.84 2.13
N ASP A 105 -12.75 -18.68 2.57
CA ASP A 105 -12.88 -19.34 3.88
C ASP A 105 -12.80 -18.28 5.02
N PRO A 106 -13.79 -18.20 5.90
CA PRO A 106 -13.73 -17.32 7.07
C PRO A 106 -12.52 -17.55 7.99
N LYS A 107 -11.84 -18.70 7.88
CA LYS A 107 -10.64 -19.02 8.63
C LYS A 107 -9.34 -18.55 7.94
N ASP A 108 -9.41 -18.15 6.68
CA ASP A 108 -8.24 -17.61 5.97
C ASP A 108 -7.96 -16.18 6.45
N ARG A 109 -7.04 -16.05 7.40
CA ARG A 109 -6.70 -14.77 8.03
C ARG A 109 -6.19 -13.74 7.04
N VAL A 110 -5.48 -14.16 5.99
CA VAL A 110 -4.94 -13.25 4.98
C VAL A 110 -6.07 -12.63 4.16
N MET A 111 -7.01 -13.47 3.72
CA MET A 111 -8.18 -12.98 2.99
C MET A 111 -9.10 -12.14 3.89
N GLN A 112 -9.29 -12.51 5.15
CA GLN A 112 -10.07 -11.72 6.10
C GLN A 112 -9.40 -10.36 6.39
N GLN A 113 -8.07 -10.29 6.48
CA GLN A 113 -7.34 -9.02 6.58
C GLN A 113 -7.62 -8.12 5.38
N PHE A 114 -7.49 -8.64 4.16
CA PHE A 114 -7.76 -7.91 2.93
C PHE A 114 -9.20 -7.39 2.87
N LEU A 115 -10.18 -8.24 3.18
CA LEU A 115 -11.61 -7.88 3.18
C LEU A 115 -11.91 -6.79 4.19
N LEU A 116 -11.38 -6.91 5.42
CA LEU A 116 -11.60 -5.93 6.48
C LEU A 116 -10.97 -4.58 6.15
N ARG A 117 -9.74 -4.56 5.62
CA ARG A 117 -9.09 -3.35 5.11
C ARG A 117 -9.91 -2.72 3.98
N SER A 118 -10.37 -3.52 3.05
CA SER A 118 -11.14 -3.03 1.90
C SER A 118 -12.47 -2.41 2.32
N LYS A 119 -13.17 -3.01 3.28
CA LYS A 119 -14.39 -2.45 3.89
C LYS A 119 -14.11 -1.16 4.65
N ALA A 120 -13.03 -1.10 5.42
CA ALA A 120 -12.64 0.12 6.14
C ALA A 120 -12.49 1.31 5.19
N LEU A 121 -12.04 1.08 3.95
CA LEU A 121 -11.92 2.11 2.91
C LEU A 121 -13.24 2.39 2.20
N ALA A 122 -13.96 1.36 1.80
CA ALA A 122 -15.19 1.48 1.01
C ALA A 122 -16.38 1.98 1.85
N GLY A 123 -16.46 1.64 3.13
CA GLY A 123 -17.66 1.87 3.96
C GLY A 123 -18.55 0.62 4.07
N HIS A 124 -19.81 0.83 4.34
CA HIS A 124 -20.84 -0.22 4.40
C HIS A 124 -22.15 0.27 3.76
N LEU A 125 -23.05 -0.65 3.51
CA LEU A 125 -24.41 -0.34 3.05
C LEU A 125 -25.36 -0.25 4.25
N GLN A 126 -26.12 0.85 4.32
CA GLN A 126 -27.22 1.04 5.26
C GLN A 126 -28.44 1.46 4.44
N ASP A 127 -29.52 0.70 4.53
CA ASP A 127 -30.75 0.93 3.75
C ASP A 127 -30.51 1.05 2.23
N GLY A 128 -29.54 0.28 1.72
CA GLY A 128 -29.13 0.29 0.31
C GLY A 128 -28.23 1.46 -0.11
N GLN A 129 -27.93 2.38 0.81
CA GLN A 129 -27.03 3.51 0.56
C GLN A 129 -25.67 3.30 1.22
N ARG A 130 -24.64 3.77 0.56
CA ARG A 130 -23.29 3.70 1.10
C ARG A 130 -23.08 4.71 2.23
N VAL A 131 -22.59 4.23 3.36
CA VAL A 131 -22.13 5.06 4.49
C VAL A 131 -20.63 4.85 4.70
N ALA A 132 -19.89 5.96 4.74
CA ALA A 132 -18.47 5.90 5.05
C ALA A 132 -18.25 5.79 6.56
N TYR A 133 -17.24 5.04 6.97
CA TYR A 133 -16.78 5.07 8.36
C TYR A 133 -16.08 6.39 8.68
N ASP A 134 -16.25 6.89 9.90
CA ASP A 134 -15.43 7.99 10.42
C ASP A 134 -13.96 7.53 10.64
N ASN A 135 -13.09 8.47 10.97
CA ASN A 135 -11.66 8.17 11.11
C ASN A 135 -11.36 7.23 12.29
N LEU A 136 -12.16 7.25 13.34
CA LEU A 136 -11.96 6.37 14.50
C LEU A 136 -12.35 4.93 14.15
N ALA A 137 -13.59 4.72 13.67
CA ALA A 137 -14.07 3.41 13.26
C ALA A 137 -13.20 2.79 12.16
N LYS A 138 -12.78 3.60 11.18
CA LYS A 138 -11.85 3.16 10.13
C LYS A 138 -10.53 2.67 10.70
N ARG A 139 -9.95 3.42 11.66
CA ARG A 139 -8.68 3.07 12.32
C ARG A 139 -8.80 1.77 13.10
N GLU A 140 -9.87 1.60 13.88
CA GLU A 140 -10.13 0.38 14.63
C GLU A 140 -10.23 -0.84 13.71
N MET A 141 -10.97 -0.73 12.61
CA MET A 141 -11.06 -1.81 11.62
C MET A 141 -9.69 -2.13 10.99
N LEU A 142 -8.88 -1.12 10.69
CA LEU A 142 -7.55 -1.31 10.11
C LEU A 142 -6.57 -1.94 11.11
N LEU A 143 -6.65 -1.60 12.40
CA LEU A 143 -5.89 -2.25 13.47
C LEU A 143 -6.32 -3.71 13.64
N GLN A 144 -7.62 -3.98 13.68
CA GLN A 144 -8.12 -5.35 13.68
C GLN A 144 -7.65 -6.14 12.45
N ALA A 145 -7.64 -5.51 11.26
CA ALA A 145 -7.16 -6.15 10.05
C ALA A 145 -5.69 -6.59 10.18
N ILE A 146 -4.81 -5.74 10.70
CA ILE A 146 -3.39 -6.10 10.82
C ILE A 146 -3.14 -7.14 11.93
N GLU A 147 -3.94 -7.13 13.00
CA GLU A 147 -3.85 -8.11 14.08
C GLU A 147 -4.21 -9.54 13.63
N LEU A 148 -5.00 -9.70 12.57
CA LEU A 148 -5.30 -11.02 12.02
C LEU A 148 -4.05 -11.78 11.57
N THR A 149 -3.07 -11.07 11.00
CA THR A 149 -1.82 -11.66 10.50
C THR A 149 -0.62 -11.33 11.39
N HIS A 150 -0.72 -10.32 12.25
CA HIS A 150 0.29 -9.94 13.23
C HIS A 150 -0.32 -9.79 14.63
N PRO A 151 -0.57 -10.88 15.36
CA PRO A 151 -1.01 -10.82 16.75
C PRO A 151 -0.05 -9.99 17.60
N SER A 152 -0.58 -9.10 18.42
CA SER A 152 0.19 -8.15 19.25
C SER A 152 0.99 -7.11 18.43
N PHE A 153 0.49 -6.74 17.25
CA PHE A 153 1.05 -5.66 16.45
C PHE A 153 1.08 -4.34 17.24
N SER A 154 2.18 -3.61 17.10
CA SER A 154 2.30 -2.25 17.66
C SER A 154 2.84 -1.30 16.61
N LEU A 155 2.18 -0.16 16.47
CA LEU A 155 2.62 0.93 15.60
C LEU A 155 3.95 1.54 16.02
N ASP A 156 4.41 1.31 17.26
CA ASP A 156 5.69 1.79 17.77
C ASP A 156 6.86 0.82 17.49
N ASN A 157 6.59 -0.34 16.88
CA ASN A 157 7.58 -1.37 16.62
C ASN A 157 7.43 -2.02 15.23
N ILE A 158 7.08 -1.24 14.22
CA ILE A 158 6.87 -1.71 12.83
C ILE A 158 8.11 -2.44 12.30
N GLY A 159 9.30 -1.93 12.55
CA GLY A 159 10.56 -2.50 12.07
C GLY A 159 10.89 -3.91 12.56
N ARG A 160 10.18 -4.41 13.58
CA ARG A 160 10.35 -5.78 14.11
C ARG A 160 9.46 -6.82 13.42
N CYS A 161 8.56 -6.39 12.55
CA CYS A 161 7.64 -7.27 11.84
C CYS A 161 8.20 -7.66 10.47
N LEU A 162 7.87 -8.86 10.00
CA LEU A 162 8.03 -9.23 8.60
C LEU A 162 6.70 -8.90 7.90
N LEU A 163 6.65 -7.76 7.20
CA LEU A 163 5.43 -7.25 6.61
C LEU A 163 5.29 -7.65 5.13
N GLY A 164 4.09 -8.03 4.75
CA GLY A 164 3.67 -8.11 3.36
C GLY A 164 3.14 -6.78 2.85
N ILE A 165 2.88 -6.73 1.55
CA ILE A 165 2.46 -5.51 0.84
C ILE A 165 1.13 -4.97 1.39
N ASP A 166 0.15 -5.84 1.62
CA ASP A 166 -1.15 -5.43 2.14
C ASP A 166 -1.10 -4.96 3.58
N GLU A 167 -0.19 -5.50 4.37
CA GLU A 167 0.07 -5.05 5.73
C GLU A 167 0.67 -3.63 5.73
N ILE A 168 1.63 -3.35 4.85
CA ILE A 168 2.21 -2.01 4.66
C ILE A 168 1.15 -1.02 4.18
N LYS A 169 0.30 -1.41 3.22
CA LYS A 169 -0.83 -0.59 2.77
C LYS A 169 -1.80 -0.30 3.92
N THR A 170 -2.05 -1.29 4.79
CA THR A 170 -2.92 -1.14 5.97
C THR A 170 -2.33 -0.11 6.95
N ILE A 171 -1.04 -0.22 7.27
CA ILE A 171 -0.33 0.72 8.14
C ILE A 171 -0.34 2.14 7.54
N ASN A 172 -0.13 2.28 6.23
CA ASN A 172 -0.26 3.56 5.54
C ASN A 172 -1.66 4.17 5.72
N GLN A 173 -2.72 3.36 5.61
CA GLN A 173 -4.09 3.86 5.83
C GLN A 173 -4.32 4.25 7.29
N ILE A 174 -3.75 3.52 8.25
CA ILE A 174 -3.78 3.91 9.67
C ILE A 174 -3.11 5.28 9.87
N ALA A 175 -1.92 5.49 9.30
CA ALA A 175 -1.23 6.79 9.38
C ALA A 175 -2.07 7.93 8.81
N ILE A 176 -2.78 7.71 7.69
CA ILE A 176 -3.70 8.69 7.11
C ILE A 176 -4.84 9.02 8.09
N THR A 177 -5.43 8.02 8.77
CA THR A 177 -6.50 8.29 9.75
C THR A 177 -6.03 9.12 10.94
N TYR A 178 -4.79 8.97 11.39
CA TYR A 178 -4.20 9.84 12.41
C TYR A 178 -3.99 11.26 11.90
N SER A 179 -3.44 11.41 10.69
CA SER A 179 -3.26 12.71 10.05
C SER A 179 -4.59 13.46 9.88
N ASP A 180 -5.62 12.79 9.38
CA ASP A 180 -6.95 13.37 9.14
C ASP A 180 -7.70 13.70 10.44
N ALA A 181 -7.38 13.02 11.55
CA ALA A 181 -7.87 13.32 12.89
C ALA A 181 -7.06 14.46 13.60
N GLY A 182 -6.03 15.02 12.95
CA GLY A 182 -5.20 16.10 13.49
C GLY A 182 -3.94 15.62 14.24
N ASP A 183 -3.79 14.32 14.51
CA ASP A 183 -2.57 13.79 15.13
C ASP A 183 -1.48 13.50 14.08
N ARG A 184 -1.04 14.56 13.43
CA ARG A 184 -0.02 14.49 12.38
C ARG A 184 1.35 14.09 12.90
N ARG A 185 1.66 14.39 14.16
CA ARG A 185 2.94 13.99 14.78
C ARG A 185 3.05 12.47 14.88
N TYR A 186 1.98 11.81 15.29
CA TYR A 186 1.97 10.36 15.35
C TYR A 186 1.96 9.72 13.96
N ALA A 187 1.24 10.31 12.99
CA ALA A 187 1.31 9.88 11.60
C ALA A 187 2.74 9.96 11.03
N ILE A 188 3.49 11.04 11.32
CA ILE A 188 4.92 11.18 10.96
C ILE A 188 5.75 10.06 11.61
N HIS A 189 5.51 9.76 12.88
CA HIS A 189 6.22 8.67 13.58
C HIS A 189 6.01 7.33 12.87
N ILE A 190 4.77 7.00 12.47
CA ILE A 190 4.46 5.78 11.71
C ILE A 190 5.23 5.76 10.38
N TYR A 191 5.20 6.86 9.62
CA TYR A 191 5.91 6.91 8.32
C TYR A 191 7.43 6.78 8.47
N ARG A 192 8.04 7.38 9.50
CA ARG A 192 9.47 7.18 9.77
C ARG A 192 9.82 5.72 9.95
N GLN A 193 9.07 4.98 10.76
CA GLN A 193 9.29 3.54 10.94
C GLN A 193 9.10 2.75 9.64
N LEU A 194 8.12 3.11 8.80
CA LEU A 194 7.92 2.49 7.49
C LEU A 194 9.10 2.75 6.54
N PHE A 195 9.73 3.94 6.60
CA PHE A 195 10.91 4.26 5.78
C PHE A 195 12.23 3.73 6.37
N GLU A 196 12.29 3.47 7.67
CA GLU A 196 13.39 2.76 8.33
C GLU A 196 13.31 1.24 8.15
N TYR A 197 12.14 0.73 7.77
CA TYR A 197 11.96 -0.68 7.42
C TYR A 197 12.94 -1.07 6.30
N PRO A 198 13.61 -2.26 6.36
CA PRO A 198 14.74 -2.58 5.48
C PRO A 198 14.43 -2.35 4.01
N ARG A 199 15.04 -1.33 3.41
CA ARG A 199 14.84 -0.93 2.01
C ARG A 199 15.18 -2.04 1.00
N SER A 200 16.07 -2.97 1.35
CA SER A 200 16.42 -4.12 0.51
C SER A 200 15.23 -5.02 0.15
N ARG A 201 14.10 -4.85 0.85
CA ARG A 201 12.87 -5.61 0.61
C ARG A 201 11.86 -4.91 -0.31
N PHE A 202 12.07 -3.61 -0.67
CA PHE A 202 11.10 -2.82 -1.43
C PHE A 202 11.38 -2.66 -2.93
N TYR A 203 12.47 -3.22 -3.45
CA TYR A 203 12.89 -2.94 -4.83
C TYR A 203 12.81 -4.13 -5.77
N ASN A 204 12.26 -5.25 -5.33
CA ASN A 204 12.31 -6.50 -6.09
C ASN A 204 11.06 -6.73 -6.95
N THR A 205 9.94 -6.09 -6.64
CA THR A 205 8.68 -6.33 -7.33
C THR A 205 7.98 -5.03 -7.75
N GLU A 206 7.14 -5.13 -8.77
CA GLU A 206 6.32 -4.00 -9.24
C GLU A 206 5.36 -3.47 -8.16
N ALA A 207 4.83 -4.38 -7.35
CA ALA A 207 3.93 -4.03 -6.26
C ALA A 207 4.65 -3.27 -5.14
N GLU A 208 5.86 -3.67 -4.76
CA GLU A 208 6.69 -3.00 -3.76
C GLU A 208 7.09 -1.59 -4.20
N VAL A 209 7.49 -1.43 -5.46
CA VAL A 209 7.79 -0.11 -6.04
C VAL A 209 6.55 0.80 -6.00
N SER A 210 5.37 0.24 -6.31
CA SER A 210 4.11 0.99 -6.26
C SER A 210 3.75 1.42 -4.83
N VAL A 211 4.00 0.58 -3.84
CA VAL A 211 3.80 0.90 -2.42
C VAL A 211 4.79 1.97 -1.96
N LEU A 212 6.06 1.86 -2.32
CA LEU A 212 7.07 2.86 -1.95
C LEU A 212 6.73 4.25 -2.49
N THR A 213 6.32 4.35 -3.77
CA THR A 213 5.91 5.64 -4.36
C THR A 213 4.66 6.21 -3.68
N MET A 214 3.72 5.36 -3.26
CA MET A 214 2.53 5.76 -2.49
C MET A 214 2.92 6.27 -1.10
N LEU A 215 3.81 5.57 -0.39
CA LEU A 215 4.32 6.01 0.92
C LEU A 215 5.02 7.36 0.80
N ALA A 216 5.91 7.53 -0.19
CA ALA A 216 6.63 8.77 -0.43
C ALA A 216 5.68 9.94 -0.70
N TYR A 217 4.65 9.73 -1.53
CA TYR A 217 3.63 10.73 -1.79
C TYR A 217 2.86 11.14 -0.53
N ASN A 218 2.38 10.18 0.25
CA ASN A 218 1.59 10.49 1.44
C ASN A 218 2.44 11.14 2.54
N TYR A 219 3.66 10.65 2.73
CA TYR A 219 4.57 11.17 3.74
C TYR A 219 5.06 12.59 3.40
N SER A 220 5.49 12.83 2.17
CA SER A 220 5.91 14.17 1.74
C SER A 220 4.76 15.18 1.85
N ARG A 221 3.53 14.80 1.47
CA ARG A 221 2.35 15.65 1.67
C ARG A 221 2.13 16.01 3.14
N LEU A 222 2.24 15.04 4.04
CA LEU A 222 2.08 15.24 5.47
C LEU A 222 3.18 16.17 6.03
N LEU A 223 4.44 15.98 5.60
CA LEU A 223 5.56 16.83 5.99
C LEU A 223 5.36 18.29 5.53
N GLY A 224 4.87 18.50 4.31
CA GLY A 224 4.51 19.82 3.81
C GLY A 224 3.41 20.50 4.65
N GLN A 225 2.38 19.75 5.05
CA GLN A 225 1.32 20.25 5.96
C GLN A 225 1.85 20.65 7.35
N GLU A 226 2.94 20.02 7.81
CA GLU A 226 3.63 20.34 9.07
C GLU A 226 4.79 21.34 8.88
N ARG A 227 4.87 22.00 7.71
CA ARG A 227 5.88 23.00 7.34
C ARG A 227 7.32 22.48 7.42
N ARG A 228 7.52 21.18 7.23
CA ARG A 228 8.83 20.52 7.19
C ARG A 228 9.25 20.40 5.72
N TYR A 229 9.54 21.53 5.10
CA TYR A 229 9.63 21.65 3.64
C TYR A 229 10.85 20.94 3.06
N GLU A 230 12.00 20.97 3.74
CA GLU A 230 13.21 20.27 3.31
C GLU A 230 12.97 18.75 3.28
N GLU A 231 12.37 18.20 4.32
CA GLU A 231 12.07 16.77 4.38
C GLU A 231 10.94 16.41 3.38
N CYS A 232 9.96 17.30 3.21
CA CYS A 232 8.93 17.13 2.17
C CYS A 232 9.58 16.99 0.79
N LEU A 233 10.54 17.88 0.46
CA LEU A 233 11.26 17.86 -0.81
C LEU A 233 12.09 16.59 -0.95
N GLU A 234 12.81 16.16 0.10
CA GLU A 234 13.62 14.94 0.11
C GLU A 234 12.79 13.70 -0.23
N TYR A 235 11.67 13.47 0.50
CA TYR A 235 10.83 12.28 0.28
C TYR A 235 10.04 12.36 -1.02
N ALA A 236 9.60 13.54 -1.45
CA ALA A 236 8.93 13.71 -2.74
C ALA A 236 9.90 13.45 -3.90
N GLN A 237 11.14 13.95 -3.82
CA GLN A 237 12.19 13.70 -4.80
C GLN A 237 12.53 12.21 -4.88
N MET A 238 12.74 11.54 -3.74
CA MET A 238 12.98 10.10 -3.70
C MET A 238 11.84 9.32 -4.41
N GLY A 239 10.58 9.65 -4.10
CA GLY A 239 9.43 9.01 -4.74
C GLY A 239 9.38 9.28 -6.24
N TYR A 240 9.70 10.51 -6.67
CA TYR A 240 9.78 10.89 -8.08
C TYR A 240 10.84 10.07 -8.82
N GLU A 241 12.05 9.95 -8.29
CA GLU A 241 13.13 9.16 -8.89
C GLU A 241 12.75 7.68 -9.05
N VAL A 242 12.06 7.12 -8.05
CA VAL A 242 11.51 5.75 -8.13
C VAL A 242 10.46 5.65 -9.23
N CYS A 243 9.56 6.65 -9.36
CA CYS A 243 8.57 6.69 -10.45
C CYS A 243 9.24 6.65 -11.83
N ILE A 244 10.28 7.47 -12.03
CA ILE A 244 11.02 7.54 -13.30
C ILE A 244 11.78 6.24 -13.56
N LYS A 245 12.55 5.76 -12.57
CA LYS A 245 13.39 4.56 -12.72
C LYS A 245 12.56 3.30 -13.10
N TYR A 246 11.35 3.18 -12.55
CA TYR A 246 10.51 1.98 -12.72
C TYR A 246 9.25 2.23 -13.58
N ASN A 247 9.16 3.36 -14.29
CA ASN A 247 8.03 3.73 -15.17
C ASN A 247 6.67 3.70 -14.43
N LYS A 248 6.60 4.22 -13.19
CA LYS A 248 5.37 4.27 -12.38
C LYS A 248 4.73 5.65 -12.41
N ALA A 249 3.78 5.86 -13.29
CA ALA A 249 3.16 7.18 -13.48
C ALA A 249 2.16 7.58 -12.37
N ARG A 250 1.54 6.61 -11.67
CA ARG A 250 0.37 6.83 -10.80
C ARG A 250 0.55 7.92 -9.75
N MET A 251 1.71 7.99 -9.08
CA MET A 251 1.99 8.99 -8.03
C MET A 251 2.79 10.18 -8.56
N LEU A 252 3.20 10.17 -9.82
CA LEU A 252 4.10 11.16 -10.41
C LEU A 252 3.58 12.59 -10.26
N GLY A 253 2.34 12.87 -10.68
CA GLY A 253 1.76 14.22 -10.57
C GLY A 253 1.67 14.70 -9.12
N GLY A 254 1.31 13.80 -8.19
CA GLY A 254 1.22 14.13 -6.76
C GLY A 254 2.60 14.40 -6.11
N LEU A 255 3.62 13.65 -6.48
CA LEU A 255 4.98 13.90 -6.01
C LEU A 255 5.53 15.23 -6.55
N LEU A 256 5.29 15.53 -7.82
CA LEU A 256 5.69 16.78 -8.45
C LEU A 256 5.03 18.00 -7.78
N ILE A 257 3.73 17.94 -7.44
CA ILE A 257 3.10 19.06 -6.74
C ILE A 257 3.58 19.21 -5.30
N ASN A 258 3.87 18.09 -4.60
CA ASN A 258 4.47 18.15 -3.26
C ASN A 258 5.86 18.82 -3.31
N MET A 259 6.67 18.49 -4.32
CA MET A 259 7.96 19.16 -4.57
C MET A 259 7.77 20.65 -4.84
N ALA A 260 6.83 21.00 -5.73
CA ALA A 260 6.56 22.38 -6.09
C ALA A 260 6.17 23.22 -4.85
N CYS A 261 5.25 22.72 -4.03
CA CYS A 261 4.83 23.42 -2.82
C CYS A 261 6.02 23.60 -1.85
N ALA A 262 6.85 22.57 -1.66
CA ALA A 262 8.02 22.67 -0.79
C ALA A 262 9.06 23.67 -1.33
N LEU A 263 9.35 23.66 -2.63
CA LEU A 263 10.27 24.58 -3.29
C LEU A 263 9.82 26.03 -3.15
N HIS A 264 8.51 26.31 -3.35
CA HIS A 264 7.95 27.64 -3.16
C HIS A 264 8.16 28.16 -1.73
N GLU A 265 7.83 27.36 -0.73
CA GLU A 265 7.99 27.73 0.67
C GLU A 265 9.47 27.89 1.10
N LEU A 266 10.39 27.27 0.35
CA LEU A 266 11.84 27.45 0.49
C LEU A 266 12.40 28.63 -0.32
N GLY A 267 11.54 29.41 -1.01
CA GLY A 267 11.92 30.57 -1.81
C GLY A 267 12.52 30.25 -3.19
N GLN A 268 12.34 29.00 -3.67
CA GLN A 268 12.85 28.51 -4.96
C GLN A 268 11.74 28.52 -6.03
N ASP A 269 11.18 29.71 -6.30
CA ASP A 269 9.99 29.86 -7.14
C ASP A 269 10.18 29.43 -8.59
N GLU A 270 11.37 29.66 -9.18
CA GLU A 270 11.65 29.24 -10.55
C GLU A 270 11.54 27.72 -10.73
N GLU A 271 12.15 26.96 -9.82
CA GLU A 271 12.08 25.51 -9.85
C GLU A 271 10.68 25.01 -9.50
N SER A 272 10.00 25.67 -8.55
CA SER A 272 8.60 25.37 -8.18
C SER A 272 7.68 25.46 -9.39
N ILE A 273 7.77 26.54 -10.18
CA ILE A 273 6.94 26.74 -11.39
C ILE A 273 7.16 25.62 -12.42
N VAL A 274 8.38 25.14 -12.58
CA VAL A 274 8.67 23.97 -13.45
C VAL A 274 7.95 22.74 -12.95
N LYS A 275 8.03 22.45 -11.65
CA LYS A 275 7.36 21.27 -11.06
C LYS A 275 5.84 21.38 -11.09
N VAL A 276 5.27 22.57 -10.96
CA VAL A 276 3.83 22.82 -11.14
C VAL A 276 3.38 22.44 -12.55
N LYS A 277 4.10 22.92 -13.58
CA LYS A 277 3.79 22.60 -14.97
C LYS A 277 3.88 21.09 -15.24
N ASP A 278 4.96 20.46 -14.78
CA ASP A 278 5.15 19.01 -14.92
C ASP A 278 4.04 18.22 -14.26
N SER A 279 3.62 18.63 -13.04
CA SER A 279 2.50 17.99 -12.31
C SER A 279 1.19 18.11 -13.08
N TYR A 280 0.88 19.30 -13.60
CA TYR A 280 -0.31 19.53 -14.41
C TYR A 280 -0.37 18.62 -15.63
N HIS A 281 0.71 18.55 -16.41
CA HIS A 281 0.79 17.69 -17.58
C HIS A 281 0.75 16.20 -17.22
N ALA A 282 1.41 15.79 -16.14
CA ALA A 282 1.36 14.40 -15.66
C ALA A 282 -0.08 13.98 -15.33
N TYR A 283 -0.85 14.81 -14.62
CA TYR A 283 -2.24 14.52 -14.31
C TYR A 283 -3.14 14.49 -15.56
N ARG A 284 -2.92 15.39 -16.51
CA ARG A 284 -3.66 15.40 -17.76
C ARG A 284 -3.41 14.14 -18.61
N LEU A 285 -2.14 13.74 -18.78
CA LEU A 285 -1.77 12.52 -19.49
C LEU A 285 -2.41 11.28 -18.87
N MET A 286 -2.57 11.26 -17.56
CA MET A 286 -3.24 10.18 -16.82
C MET A 286 -4.77 10.33 -16.75
N GLN A 287 -5.36 11.31 -17.44
CA GLN A 287 -6.80 11.62 -17.42
C GLN A 287 -7.36 11.91 -16.01
N ARG A 288 -6.51 12.41 -15.11
CA ARG A 288 -6.87 12.82 -13.75
C ARG A 288 -7.22 14.31 -13.74
N PHE A 289 -8.27 14.66 -14.44
CA PHE A 289 -8.69 16.05 -14.65
C PHE A 289 -9.01 16.83 -13.37
N PRO A 290 -9.68 16.25 -12.34
CA PRO A 290 -9.92 16.97 -11.10
C PRO A 290 -8.63 17.40 -10.39
N GLU A 291 -7.61 16.54 -10.40
CA GLU A 291 -6.30 16.86 -9.81
C GLU A 291 -5.55 17.90 -10.67
N ALA A 292 -5.62 17.79 -11.99
CA ALA A 292 -5.06 18.80 -12.89
C ALA A 292 -5.66 20.20 -12.65
N GLU A 293 -6.98 20.29 -12.47
CA GLU A 293 -7.65 21.56 -12.14
C GLU A 293 -7.22 22.13 -10.78
N ASN A 294 -6.98 21.27 -9.78
CA ASN A 294 -6.44 21.72 -8.50
C ASN A 294 -5.02 22.31 -8.66
N VAL A 295 -4.18 21.68 -9.49
CA VAL A 295 -2.84 22.23 -9.80
C VAL A 295 -2.93 23.55 -10.56
N LYS A 296 -3.86 23.66 -11.53
CA LYS A 296 -4.10 24.89 -12.27
C LYS A 296 -4.54 26.04 -11.36
N LYS A 297 -5.44 25.74 -10.41
CA LYS A 297 -5.87 26.71 -9.39
C LYS A 297 -4.68 27.15 -8.52
N TYR A 298 -3.88 26.24 -8.02
CA TYR A 298 -2.68 26.54 -7.23
C TYR A 298 -1.69 27.41 -8.01
N ALA A 299 -1.41 27.09 -9.28
CA ALA A 299 -0.52 27.87 -10.15
C ALA A 299 -0.99 29.31 -10.31
N LYS A 300 -2.30 29.53 -10.49
CA LYS A 300 -2.90 30.86 -10.62
C LYS A 300 -2.85 31.65 -9.32
N GLU A 301 -3.24 31.03 -8.20
CA GLU A 301 -3.31 31.67 -6.89
C GLU A 301 -1.92 32.02 -6.34
N THR A 302 -0.93 31.16 -6.57
CA THR A 302 0.43 31.33 -5.99
C THR A 302 1.35 32.15 -6.87
N PHE A 303 1.32 31.93 -8.19
CA PHE A 303 2.27 32.52 -9.13
C PHE A 303 1.63 33.44 -10.18
N GLY A 304 0.30 33.61 -10.18
CA GLY A 304 -0.41 34.30 -11.27
C GLY A 304 -0.29 33.57 -12.63
N LEU A 305 0.10 32.29 -12.64
CA LEU A 305 0.39 31.53 -13.83
C LEU A 305 -0.88 30.87 -14.40
N GLU A 306 -1.18 31.18 -15.66
CA GLU A 306 -2.24 30.51 -16.40
C GLU A 306 -1.67 29.27 -17.12
N LEU A 307 -2.10 28.08 -16.70
CA LEU A 307 -1.76 26.82 -17.37
C LEU A 307 -2.78 26.58 -18.48
N VAL A 308 -2.30 26.44 -19.70
CA VAL A 308 -3.12 26.24 -20.91
C VAL A 308 -3.09 24.75 -21.28
N ASP A 309 -4.21 24.28 -21.84
CA ASP A 309 -4.41 22.89 -22.27
C ASP A 309 -3.54 22.50 -23.45
#